data_dce127408db77a867e642412e4efe179
#
_entry.id   dce127408db77a867e642412e4efe179
#
_cell.length_a   1.000
_cell.length_b   1.000
_cell.length_c   1.000
_cell.angle_alpha   90.00
_cell.angle_beta   90.00
_cell.angle_gamma   90.00
#
_symmetry.space_group_name_H-M   'P 1'
#
loop_
_entity.id
_entity.type
_entity.pdbx_description
1 polymer ?
#
loop_
_entity_poly.entity_id
_entity_poly.type
_entity_poly.pdbx_seq_one_letter_code
_entity_poly.pdbx_strand_id
1 'polypeptide(L)'
;MTAKYRALIKKFDDQFDQRVKSQKQMRLDVDAPVWVVYEKIVRGGHVGYPGGVVSRSYLRRKNRFGHADEIAELGELCMRTRSGRVRAELYKLFSFEKGAACLDVEQVIRDARSRRSDLAQSALKALSEIRAPAVRAFALERLAEPGASAWDVAMLVKNYRDEDEEIMLKALRGFRRASSLDRHSAYLSARDVFDLKTVRKSKDLLRYLYEVTFCSECRLHNLWAMAARRMLTDDLLWECLYDCNEDTRRYAARLLRRRKARRV
;
A
#
# COMPACT_ATOMS: atom_id res chain seq x y z
N MET A 1 -0.78 -3.50 43.82
CA MET A 1 -1.12 -3.40 42.40
C MET A 1 -2.48 -2.76 42.25
N THR A 2 -2.61 -1.56 41.66
CA THR A 2 -3.82 -0.77 41.60
C THR A 2 -4.83 -1.40 40.62
N ALA A 3 -6.15 -1.15 40.81
CA ALA A 3 -7.22 -1.64 39.90
C ALA A 3 -6.96 -1.27 38.43
N LYS A 4 -6.38 -0.08 38.20
CA LYS A 4 -6.00 0.42 36.87
C LYS A 4 -4.93 -0.47 36.21
N TYR A 5 -3.96 -0.99 36.97
CA TYR A 5 -2.91 -1.87 36.46
C TYR A 5 -3.46 -3.27 36.11
N ARG A 6 -4.38 -3.80 36.93
CA ARG A 6 -5.06 -5.08 36.65
C ARG A 6 -5.93 -5.01 35.38
N ALA A 7 -6.65 -3.90 35.17
CA ALA A 7 -7.42 -3.68 33.96
C ALA A 7 -6.54 -3.60 32.70
N LEU A 8 -5.36 -2.98 32.81
CA LEU A 8 -4.39 -2.89 31.71
C LEU A 8 -3.83 -4.26 31.34
N ILE A 9 -3.42 -5.05 32.34
CA ILE A 9 -2.93 -6.43 32.13
C ILE A 9 -3.99 -7.26 31.46
N LYS A 10 -5.22 -7.26 31.99
CA LYS A 10 -6.34 -8.00 31.38
C LYS A 10 -6.56 -7.61 29.91
N LYS A 11 -6.50 -6.33 29.59
CA LYS A 11 -6.62 -5.84 28.20
C LYS A 11 -5.49 -6.37 27.29
N PHE A 12 -4.27 -6.48 27.81
CA PHE A 12 -3.14 -7.07 27.05
C PHE A 12 -3.32 -8.58 26.86
N ASP A 13 -3.77 -9.30 27.89
CA ASP A 13 -4.04 -10.73 27.82
C ASP A 13 -5.16 -11.03 26.82
N ASP A 14 -6.26 -10.27 26.85
CA ASP A 14 -7.36 -10.40 25.91
C ASP A 14 -6.90 -10.12 24.46
N GLN A 15 -6.03 -9.12 24.24
CA GLN A 15 -5.44 -8.81 22.92
C GLN A 15 -4.49 -9.91 22.47
N PHE A 16 -3.70 -10.48 23.37
CA PHE A 16 -2.79 -11.59 23.07
C PHE A 16 -3.56 -12.83 22.67
N ASP A 17 -4.62 -13.19 23.44
CA ASP A 17 -5.48 -14.33 23.14
C ASP A 17 -6.21 -14.16 21.80
N GLN A 18 -6.67 -12.95 21.48
CA GLN A 18 -7.25 -12.66 20.17
C GLN A 18 -6.21 -12.82 19.04
N ARG A 19 -4.96 -12.41 19.25
CA ARG A 19 -3.87 -12.62 18.26
C ARG A 19 -3.55 -14.10 18.06
N VAL A 20 -3.50 -14.89 19.15
CA VAL A 20 -3.25 -16.34 19.08
C VAL A 20 -4.41 -17.05 18.38
N LYS A 21 -5.66 -16.72 18.70
CA LYS A 21 -6.84 -17.25 18.00
C LYS A 21 -6.84 -16.88 16.52
N SER A 22 -6.51 -15.63 16.18
CA SER A 22 -6.42 -15.20 14.79
C SER A 22 -5.28 -15.89 14.04
N GLN A 23 -4.14 -16.18 14.69
CA GLN A 23 -3.05 -16.94 14.07
C GLN A 23 -3.43 -18.41 13.82
N LYS A 24 -4.16 -19.06 14.75
CA LYS A 24 -4.70 -20.41 14.54
C LYS A 24 -5.70 -20.41 13.37
N GLN A 25 -6.62 -19.45 13.33
CA GLN A 25 -7.56 -19.28 12.23
C GLN A 25 -6.84 -19.04 10.90
N MET A 26 -5.78 -18.21 10.88
CA MET A 26 -4.96 -17.99 9.70
C MET A 26 -4.30 -19.26 9.14
N ARG A 27 -3.96 -20.24 9.98
CA ARG A 27 -3.41 -21.54 9.53
C ARG A 27 -4.48 -22.41 8.88
N LEU A 28 -5.69 -22.42 9.42
CA LEU A 28 -6.82 -23.18 8.87
C LEU A 28 -7.31 -22.63 7.53
N ASP A 29 -7.18 -21.30 7.31
CA ASP A 29 -7.67 -20.66 6.11
C ASP A 29 -6.93 -21.08 4.81
N VAL A 30 -5.65 -21.48 4.90
CA VAL A 30 -4.89 -21.85 3.70
C VAL A 30 -5.43 -23.10 3.03
N ASP A 31 -5.96 -24.03 3.83
CA ASP A 31 -6.48 -25.31 3.36
C ASP A 31 -7.93 -25.21 2.83
N ALA A 32 -8.61 -24.09 3.09
CA ALA A 32 -9.97 -23.90 2.59
C ALA A 32 -9.96 -23.75 1.05
N PRO A 33 -10.73 -24.58 0.30
CA PRO A 33 -10.85 -24.42 -1.14
C PRO A 33 -11.47 -23.07 -1.53
N VAL A 34 -11.04 -22.50 -2.65
CA VAL A 34 -11.51 -21.17 -3.10
C VAL A 34 -13.01 -21.11 -3.37
N TRP A 35 -13.60 -22.20 -3.86
CA TRP A 35 -15.04 -22.27 -4.10
C TRP A 35 -15.86 -22.21 -2.79
N VAL A 36 -15.35 -22.79 -1.68
CA VAL A 36 -15.98 -22.67 -0.35
C VAL A 36 -15.94 -21.23 0.14
N VAL A 37 -14.81 -20.54 -0.07
CA VAL A 37 -14.67 -19.13 0.27
C VAL A 37 -15.62 -18.28 -0.55
N TYR A 38 -15.71 -18.52 -1.85
CA TYR A 38 -16.63 -17.84 -2.74
C TYR A 38 -18.10 -18.01 -2.29
N GLU A 39 -18.55 -19.25 -2.05
CA GLU A 39 -19.91 -19.50 -1.59
C GLU A 39 -20.26 -18.79 -0.27
N LYS A 40 -19.35 -18.82 0.70
CA LYS A 40 -19.55 -18.10 1.96
C LYS A 40 -19.70 -16.60 1.74
N ILE A 41 -18.91 -16.00 0.83
CA ILE A 41 -19.04 -14.58 0.47
C ILE A 41 -20.37 -14.31 -0.22
N VAL A 42 -20.80 -15.16 -1.14
CA VAL A 42 -22.10 -15.06 -1.81
C VAL A 42 -23.24 -15.06 -0.79
N ARG A 43 -23.18 -15.93 0.22
CA ARG A 43 -24.18 -16.03 1.31
C ARG A 43 -24.13 -14.89 2.32
N GLY A 44 -23.33 -13.86 2.11
CA GLY A 44 -23.29 -12.67 2.98
C GLY A 44 -22.01 -12.52 3.80
N GLY A 45 -21.09 -13.48 3.72
CA GLY A 45 -19.78 -13.38 4.38
C GLY A 45 -18.95 -12.20 3.87
N HIS A 46 -17.98 -11.75 4.69
CA HIS A 46 -17.05 -10.69 4.35
C HIS A 46 -15.60 -11.16 4.51
N VAL A 47 -14.67 -10.44 3.88
CA VAL A 47 -13.23 -10.69 3.97
C VAL A 47 -12.59 -9.81 5.04
N GLY A 48 -11.80 -10.41 5.90
CA GLY A 48 -11.07 -9.73 6.97
C GLY A 48 -11.44 -10.24 8.36
N TYR A 49 -10.61 -9.91 9.35
CA TYR A 49 -10.84 -10.24 10.76
C TYR A 49 -11.27 -9.00 11.55
N PRO A 50 -12.02 -9.18 12.65
CA PRO A 50 -12.59 -10.41 13.20
C PRO A 50 -13.90 -10.83 12.48
N GLY A 51 -14.21 -12.14 12.51
CA GLY A 51 -15.48 -12.69 12.04
C GLY A 51 -15.66 -12.86 10.53
N GLY A 52 -14.66 -12.52 9.72
CA GLY A 52 -14.71 -12.74 8.27
C GLY A 52 -14.49 -14.19 7.87
N VAL A 53 -14.89 -14.52 6.64
CA VAL A 53 -14.75 -15.87 6.06
C VAL A 53 -13.30 -16.30 6.00
N VAL A 54 -12.42 -15.40 5.52
CA VAL A 54 -10.97 -15.58 5.44
C VAL A 54 -10.25 -14.24 5.64
N SER A 55 -8.95 -14.29 5.91
CA SER A 55 -8.12 -13.09 5.98
C SER A 55 -7.89 -12.46 4.61
N ARG A 56 -7.58 -11.15 4.58
CA ARG A 56 -7.17 -10.47 3.34
C ARG A 56 -5.90 -11.06 2.70
N SER A 57 -5.09 -11.76 3.46
CA SER A 57 -3.87 -12.41 2.97
C SER A 57 -4.08 -13.85 2.48
N TYR A 58 -5.31 -14.35 2.43
CA TYR A 58 -5.65 -15.71 2.04
C TYR A 58 -5.01 -16.11 0.70
N LEU A 59 -5.29 -15.40 -0.38
CA LEU A 59 -4.73 -15.72 -1.70
C LEU A 59 -3.21 -15.52 -1.76
N ARG A 60 -2.65 -14.56 -1.03
CA ARG A 60 -1.19 -14.39 -0.93
C ARG A 60 -0.52 -15.62 -0.32
N ARG A 61 -1.16 -16.23 0.69
CA ARG A 61 -0.68 -17.48 1.28
C ARG A 61 -0.86 -18.66 0.31
N LYS A 62 -2.03 -18.79 -0.35
CA LYS A 62 -2.26 -19.78 -1.40
C LYS A 62 -1.16 -19.72 -2.47
N ASN A 63 -0.82 -18.52 -2.95
CA ASN A 63 0.27 -18.32 -3.90
C ASN A 63 1.64 -18.78 -3.36
N ARG A 64 1.92 -18.54 -2.07
CA ARG A 64 3.18 -18.99 -1.44
C ARG A 64 3.31 -20.51 -1.40
N PHE A 65 2.20 -21.23 -1.28
CA PHE A 65 2.15 -22.69 -1.24
C PHE A 65 1.87 -23.34 -2.61
N GLY A 66 1.94 -22.57 -3.70
CA GLY A 66 1.89 -23.12 -5.06
C GLY A 66 0.47 -23.30 -5.65
N HIS A 67 -0.57 -22.82 -5.00
CA HIS A 67 -1.97 -22.94 -5.46
C HIS A 67 -2.36 -21.88 -6.51
N ALA A 68 -1.61 -21.75 -7.60
CA ALA A 68 -1.86 -20.73 -8.63
C ALA A 68 -3.20 -20.96 -9.35
N ASP A 69 -3.56 -22.23 -9.60
CA ASP A 69 -4.80 -22.58 -10.30
C ASP A 69 -6.04 -22.17 -9.50
N GLU A 70 -6.04 -22.36 -8.18
CA GLU A 70 -7.12 -21.92 -7.31
C GLU A 70 -7.27 -20.38 -7.30
N ILE A 71 -6.16 -19.65 -7.43
CA ILE A 71 -6.18 -18.19 -7.51
C ILE A 71 -6.84 -17.75 -8.84
N ALA A 72 -6.50 -18.41 -9.94
CA ALA A 72 -7.11 -18.16 -11.25
C ALA A 72 -8.61 -18.49 -11.24
N GLU A 73 -8.99 -19.63 -10.68
CA GLU A 73 -10.40 -20.02 -10.51
C GLU A 73 -11.21 -18.96 -9.76
N LEU A 74 -10.69 -18.46 -8.62
CA LEU A 74 -11.38 -17.42 -7.87
C LEU A 74 -11.44 -16.10 -8.65
N GLY A 75 -10.43 -15.79 -9.47
CA GLY A 75 -10.44 -14.66 -10.40
C GLY A 75 -11.58 -14.74 -11.40
N GLU A 76 -11.76 -15.91 -12.02
CA GLU A 76 -12.89 -16.15 -12.93
C GLU A 76 -14.25 -16.02 -12.23
N LEU A 77 -14.41 -16.62 -11.05
CA LEU A 77 -15.63 -16.48 -10.24
C LEU A 77 -15.92 -15.01 -9.89
N CYS A 78 -14.87 -14.25 -9.57
CA CYS A 78 -14.98 -12.81 -9.31
C CYS A 78 -15.50 -12.05 -10.55
N MET A 79 -14.98 -12.36 -11.72
CA MET A 79 -15.38 -11.67 -12.97
C MET A 79 -16.77 -12.09 -13.46
N ARG A 80 -17.18 -13.34 -13.22
CA ARG A 80 -18.51 -13.85 -13.61
C ARG A 80 -19.66 -13.38 -12.70
N THR A 81 -19.38 -13.02 -11.45
CA THR A 81 -20.45 -12.60 -10.53
C THR A 81 -21.03 -11.23 -10.88
N ARG A 82 -22.37 -11.14 -10.93
CA ARG A 82 -23.10 -9.89 -11.20
C ARG A 82 -23.23 -9.01 -9.94
N SER A 83 -23.03 -9.59 -8.75
CA SER A 83 -23.17 -8.87 -7.48
C SER A 83 -21.99 -7.97 -7.19
N GLY A 84 -22.18 -6.65 -7.24
CA GLY A 84 -21.17 -5.68 -6.87
C GLY A 84 -20.70 -5.82 -5.41
N ARG A 85 -21.58 -6.28 -4.48
CA ARG A 85 -21.19 -6.59 -3.09
C ARG A 85 -20.19 -7.75 -3.06
N VAL A 86 -20.47 -8.81 -3.78
CA VAL A 86 -19.60 -10.00 -3.81
C VAL A 86 -18.27 -9.64 -4.45
N ARG A 87 -18.25 -8.89 -5.58
CA ARG A 87 -17.01 -8.42 -6.20
C ARG A 87 -16.19 -7.54 -5.24
N ALA A 88 -16.83 -6.62 -4.51
CA ALA A 88 -16.14 -5.78 -3.54
C ALA A 88 -15.41 -6.61 -2.46
N GLU A 89 -16.04 -7.67 -1.96
CA GLU A 89 -15.39 -8.57 -1.00
C GLU A 89 -14.26 -9.38 -1.64
N LEU A 90 -14.45 -9.89 -2.85
CA LEU A 90 -13.44 -10.66 -3.56
C LEU A 90 -12.20 -9.81 -3.90
N TYR A 91 -12.38 -8.55 -4.36
CA TYR A 91 -11.26 -7.65 -4.64
C TYR A 91 -10.32 -7.44 -3.44
N LYS A 92 -10.83 -7.51 -2.21
CA LYS A 92 -9.99 -7.44 -1.01
C LYS A 92 -8.96 -8.57 -0.92
N LEU A 93 -9.24 -9.73 -1.56
CA LEU A 93 -8.34 -10.88 -1.62
C LEU A 93 -7.24 -10.69 -2.66
N PHE A 94 -7.53 -9.98 -3.75
CA PHE A 94 -6.61 -9.73 -4.86
C PHE A 94 -5.65 -8.54 -4.63
N SER A 95 -5.44 -8.14 -3.38
CA SER A 95 -4.55 -7.03 -3.01
C SER A 95 -3.07 -7.43 -3.00
N PHE A 96 -2.59 -8.11 -4.07
CA PHE A 96 -1.19 -8.43 -4.34
C PHE A 96 -0.98 -8.74 -5.84
N GLU A 97 0.20 -8.46 -6.36
CA GLU A 97 0.50 -8.45 -7.80
C GLU A 97 0.12 -9.73 -8.53
N LYS A 98 0.58 -10.89 -8.05
CA LYS A 98 0.29 -12.17 -8.72
C LYS A 98 -1.20 -12.56 -8.70
N GLY A 99 -1.94 -12.16 -7.64
CA GLY A 99 -3.37 -12.42 -7.58
C GLY A 99 -4.14 -11.48 -8.50
N ALA A 100 -3.79 -10.20 -8.49
CA ALA A 100 -4.48 -9.21 -9.31
C ALA A 100 -4.29 -9.42 -10.83
N ALA A 101 -3.21 -10.11 -11.23
CA ALA A 101 -2.93 -10.39 -12.64
C ALA A 101 -3.97 -11.28 -13.35
N CYS A 102 -4.81 -12.03 -12.60
CA CYS A 102 -5.88 -12.84 -13.18
C CYS A 102 -7.22 -12.09 -13.34
N LEU A 103 -7.28 -10.81 -12.97
CA LEU A 103 -8.49 -10.00 -13.09
C LEU A 103 -8.59 -9.35 -14.48
N ASP A 104 -9.82 -9.23 -15.00
CA ASP A 104 -10.10 -8.40 -16.17
C ASP A 104 -9.99 -6.91 -15.80
N VAL A 105 -8.94 -6.27 -16.28
CA VAL A 105 -8.58 -4.87 -15.97
C VAL A 105 -9.72 -3.91 -16.30
N GLU A 106 -10.38 -4.10 -17.45
CA GLU A 106 -11.46 -3.22 -17.90
C GLU A 106 -12.69 -3.33 -16.97
N GLN A 107 -13.01 -4.55 -16.51
CA GLN A 107 -14.09 -4.73 -15.54
C GLN A 107 -13.72 -4.08 -14.19
N VAL A 108 -12.48 -4.23 -13.73
CA VAL A 108 -12.05 -3.62 -12.45
C VAL A 108 -12.07 -2.09 -12.57
N ILE A 109 -11.68 -1.49 -13.71
CA ILE A 109 -11.79 -0.05 -13.97
C ILE A 109 -13.26 0.40 -13.96
N ARG A 110 -14.18 -0.35 -14.60
CA ARG A 110 -15.62 -0.03 -14.53
C ARG A 110 -16.13 -0.04 -13.10
N ASP A 111 -15.71 -1.03 -12.29
CA ASP A 111 -16.09 -1.13 -10.90
C ASP A 111 -15.48 -0.01 -10.02
N ALA A 112 -14.26 0.45 -10.35
CA ALA A 112 -13.63 1.59 -9.68
C ALA A 112 -14.36 2.93 -9.94
N ARG A 113 -15.10 3.04 -11.04
CA ARG A 113 -15.99 4.18 -11.36
C ARG A 113 -17.40 4.06 -10.75
N SER A 114 -17.67 2.98 -10.02
CA SER A 114 -18.99 2.74 -9.42
C SER A 114 -19.36 3.81 -8.40
N ARG A 115 -20.65 4.19 -8.35
CA ARG A 115 -21.22 5.03 -7.28
C ARG A 115 -21.23 4.31 -5.93
N ARG A 116 -21.08 3.01 -5.92
CA ARG A 116 -21.03 2.18 -4.74
C ARG A 116 -19.63 2.24 -4.14
N SER A 117 -19.47 2.93 -3.01
CA SER A 117 -18.18 3.27 -2.43
C SER A 117 -17.34 2.06 -2.03
N ASP A 118 -17.96 0.99 -1.50
CA ASP A 118 -17.29 -0.25 -1.10
C ASP A 118 -16.68 -0.99 -2.32
N LEU A 119 -17.42 -1.02 -3.43
CA LEU A 119 -16.95 -1.61 -4.67
C LEU A 119 -15.84 -0.78 -5.30
N ALA A 120 -16.03 0.55 -5.39
CA ALA A 120 -15.05 1.44 -5.97
C ALA A 120 -13.71 1.39 -5.20
N GLN A 121 -13.74 1.48 -3.88
CA GLN A 121 -12.52 1.42 -3.07
C GLN A 121 -11.79 0.07 -3.17
N SER A 122 -12.54 -1.04 -3.17
CA SER A 122 -11.93 -2.37 -3.30
C SER A 122 -11.33 -2.58 -4.68
N ALA A 123 -11.98 -2.07 -5.74
CA ALA A 123 -11.47 -2.09 -7.11
C ALA A 123 -10.21 -1.24 -7.27
N LEU A 124 -10.18 0.00 -6.75
CA LEU A 124 -8.98 0.86 -6.75
C LEU A 124 -7.79 0.18 -6.08
N LYS A 125 -8.05 -0.50 -4.96
CA LYS A 125 -7.02 -1.27 -4.26
C LYS A 125 -6.52 -2.46 -5.08
N ALA A 126 -7.38 -3.18 -5.79
CA ALA A 126 -6.97 -4.25 -6.69
C ALA A 126 -6.16 -3.70 -7.88
N LEU A 127 -6.60 -2.56 -8.48
CA LEU A 127 -5.89 -1.88 -9.57
C LEU A 127 -4.48 -1.43 -9.17
N SER A 128 -4.25 -1.03 -7.92
CA SER A 128 -2.92 -0.62 -7.46
C SER A 128 -1.89 -1.77 -7.50
N GLU A 129 -2.34 -3.01 -7.65
CA GLU A 129 -1.49 -4.19 -7.77
C GLU A 129 -1.25 -4.62 -9.23
N ILE A 130 -1.96 -4.02 -10.19
CA ILE A 130 -1.92 -4.42 -11.60
C ILE A 130 -0.95 -3.53 -12.39
N ARG A 131 -0.09 -4.16 -13.18
CA ARG A 131 0.77 -3.48 -14.15
C ARG A 131 0.13 -3.59 -15.53
N ALA A 132 -0.49 -2.50 -15.99
CA ALA A 132 -1.10 -2.43 -17.31
C ALA A 132 -1.20 -0.98 -17.81
N PRO A 133 -1.06 -0.73 -19.14
CA PRO A 133 -1.22 0.61 -19.71
C PRO A 133 -2.58 1.24 -19.40
N ALA A 134 -3.65 0.45 -19.39
CA ALA A 134 -5.00 0.92 -19.07
C ALA A 134 -5.11 1.41 -17.61
N VAL A 135 -4.45 0.71 -16.66
CA VAL A 135 -4.40 1.16 -15.25
C VAL A 135 -3.62 2.47 -15.12
N ARG A 136 -2.49 2.62 -15.84
CA ARG A 136 -1.75 3.90 -15.86
C ARG A 136 -2.62 5.02 -16.41
N ALA A 137 -3.27 4.82 -17.55
CA ALA A 137 -4.14 5.84 -18.13
C ALA A 137 -5.26 6.25 -17.18
N PHE A 138 -5.93 5.28 -16.55
CA PHE A 138 -6.97 5.53 -15.57
C PHE A 138 -6.43 6.25 -14.31
N ALA A 139 -5.25 5.88 -13.81
CA ALA A 139 -4.63 6.55 -12.67
C ALA A 139 -4.32 8.04 -12.98
N LEU A 140 -3.79 8.32 -14.18
CA LEU A 140 -3.51 9.70 -14.62
C LEU A 140 -4.79 10.53 -14.76
N GLU A 141 -5.86 9.96 -15.34
CA GLU A 141 -7.20 10.58 -15.38
C GLU A 141 -7.66 10.98 -13.98
N ARG A 142 -7.62 10.05 -13.02
CA ARG A 142 -8.03 10.25 -11.64
C ARG A 142 -7.20 11.30 -10.89
N LEU A 143 -5.87 11.29 -11.10
CA LEU A 143 -4.96 12.26 -10.45
C LEU A 143 -5.09 13.68 -11.03
N ALA A 144 -5.59 13.81 -12.25
CA ALA A 144 -5.86 15.12 -12.85
C ALA A 144 -7.11 15.80 -12.25
N GLU A 145 -8.05 15.02 -11.71
CA GLU A 145 -9.29 15.50 -11.12
C GLU A 145 -9.08 16.04 -9.69
N PRO A 146 -9.88 17.04 -9.27
CA PRO A 146 -9.92 17.48 -7.88
C PRO A 146 -10.40 16.36 -6.96
N GLY A 147 -9.76 16.20 -5.79
CA GLY A 147 -10.20 15.24 -4.78
C GLY A 147 -9.65 13.83 -4.98
N ALA A 148 -8.54 13.67 -5.70
CA ALA A 148 -7.81 12.42 -5.79
C ALA A 148 -7.57 11.81 -4.41
N SER A 149 -7.74 10.50 -4.29
CA SER A 149 -7.52 9.72 -3.06
C SER A 149 -6.09 9.14 -3.01
N ALA A 150 -5.67 8.67 -1.83
CA ALA A 150 -4.40 7.95 -1.69
C ALA A 150 -4.36 6.66 -2.55
N TRP A 151 -5.51 6.08 -2.88
CA TRP A 151 -5.59 4.93 -3.78
C TRP A 151 -5.32 5.31 -5.24
N ASP A 152 -5.71 6.53 -5.66
CA ASP A 152 -5.39 7.02 -7.00
C ASP A 152 -3.88 7.19 -7.17
N VAL A 153 -3.19 7.68 -6.11
CA VAL A 153 -1.72 7.70 -6.06
C VAL A 153 -1.15 6.28 -6.14
N ALA A 154 -1.68 5.35 -5.32
CA ALA A 154 -1.19 3.98 -5.26
C ALA A 154 -1.32 3.22 -6.59
N MET A 155 -2.40 3.46 -7.36
CA MET A 155 -2.58 2.87 -8.69
C MET A 155 -1.47 3.26 -9.68
N LEU A 156 -0.99 4.50 -9.61
CA LEU A 156 0.07 4.93 -10.52
C LEU A 156 1.42 4.33 -10.16
N VAL A 157 1.68 3.99 -8.89
CA VAL A 157 3.01 3.59 -8.41
C VAL A 157 3.64 2.49 -9.26
N LYS A 158 2.97 1.36 -9.45
CA LYS A 158 3.52 0.23 -10.24
C LYS A 158 3.64 0.51 -11.73
N ASN A 159 2.93 1.51 -12.22
CA ASN A 159 2.85 1.92 -13.62
C ASN A 159 3.58 3.25 -13.88
N TYR A 160 4.21 3.82 -12.85
CA TYR A 160 4.84 5.14 -12.89
C TYR A 160 6.03 5.19 -13.86
N ARG A 161 6.13 6.32 -14.55
CA ARG A 161 7.24 6.70 -15.41
C ARG A 161 7.75 8.07 -15.01
N ASP A 162 9.01 8.38 -15.33
CA ASP A 162 9.59 9.70 -15.00
C ASP A 162 8.81 10.89 -15.58
N GLU A 163 8.08 10.69 -16.70
CA GLU A 163 7.21 11.69 -17.33
C GLU A 163 5.95 12.02 -16.52
N ASP A 164 5.60 11.19 -15.53
CA ASP A 164 4.42 11.38 -14.67
C ASP A 164 4.72 12.27 -13.44
N GLU A 165 5.96 12.76 -13.30
CA GLU A 165 6.40 13.49 -12.11
C GLU A 165 5.54 14.72 -11.82
N GLU A 166 5.23 15.51 -12.84
CA GLU A 166 4.48 16.75 -12.68
C GLU A 166 3.05 16.50 -12.19
N ILE A 167 2.35 15.54 -12.78
CA ILE A 167 0.98 15.19 -12.36
C ILE A 167 0.97 14.62 -10.95
N MET A 168 1.94 13.78 -10.60
CA MET A 168 2.10 13.24 -9.25
C MET A 168 2.34 14.36 -8.24
N LEU A 169 3.25 15.28 -8.51
CA LEU A 169 3.53 16.43 -7.66
C LEU A 169 2.30 17.32 -7.46
N LYS A 170 1.54 17.60 -8.55
CA LYS A 170 0.31 18.37 -8.49
C LYS A 170 -0.72 17.71 -7.58
N ALA A 171 -0.94 16.39 -7.76
CA ALA A 171 -1.86 15.63 -6.92
C ALA A 171 -1.42 15.65 -5.44
N LEU A 172 -0.13 15.39 -5.14
CA LEU A 172 0.38 15.37 -3.77
C LEU A 172 0.27 16.73 -3.06
N ARG A 173 0.43 17.83 -3.79
CA ARG A 173 0.20 19.17 -3.23
C ARG A 173 -1.25 19.36 -2.78
N GLY A 174 -2.21 18.74 -3.45
CA GLY A 174 -3.63 18.72 -3.06
C GLY A 174 -3.86 18.08 -1.68
N PHE A 175 -3.07 17.08 -1.31
CA PHE A 175 -3.18 16.39 -0.01
C PHE A 175 -2.73 17.22 1.19
N ARG A 176 -2.12 18.40 1.00
CA ARG A 176 -1.72 19.27 2.13
C ARG A 176 -2.90 19.63 3.06
N ARG A 177 -4.12 19.70 2.52
CA ARG A 177 -5.35 19.99 3.26
C ARG A 177 -6.13 18.77 3.69
N ALA A 178 -5.70 17.57 3.29
CA ALA A 178 -6.33 16.31 3.67
C ALA A 178 -6.03 15.94 5.14
N SER A 179 -6.74 14.95 5.66
CA SER A 179 -6.46 14.39 6.98
C SER A 179 -5.01 13.93 7.07
N SER A 180 -4.44 13.89 8.28
CA SER A 180 -3.07 13.40 8.49
C SER A 180 -2.89 11.97 8.01
N LEU A 181 -3.91 11.12 8.13
CA LEU A 181 -3.88 9.74 7.68
C LEU A 181 -3.87 9.63 6.15
N ASP A 182 -4.76 10.36 5.46
CA ASP A 182 -4.82 10.34 3.99
C ASP A 182 -3.55 10.90 3.37
N ARG A 183 -3.05 12.01 3.94
CA ARG A 183 -1.78 12.61 3.53
C ARG A 183 -0.61 11.66 3.71
N HIS A 184 -0.52 11.00 4.88
CA HIS A 184 0.52 10.01 5.14
C HIS A 184 0.44 8.85 4.16
N SER A 185 -0.77 8.33 3.92
CA SER A 185 -1.00 7.22 2.98
C SER A 185 -0.62 7.58 1.54
N ALA A 186 -0.97 8.79 1.07
CA ALA A 186 -0.61 9.27 -0.25
C ALA A 186 0.92 9.43 -0.42
N TYR A 187 1.59 10.04 0.57
CA TYR A 187 3.06 10.23 0.53
C TYR A 187 3.82 8.91 0.64
N LEU A 188 3.32 7.98 1.46
CA LEU A 188 3.88 6.63 1.57
C LEU A 188 3.77 5.88 0.23
N SER A 189 2.60 5.90 -0.41
CA SER A 189 2.41 5.30 -1.72
C SER A 189 3.32 5.94 -2.77
N ALA A 190 3.37 7.28 -2.85
CA ALA A 190 4.21 7.98 -3.82
C ALA A 190 5.71 7.67 -3.64
N ARG A 191 6.18 7.45 -2.40
CA ARG A 191 7.56 7.04 -2.12
C ARG A 191 7.91 5.72 -2.78
N ASP A 192 6.96 4.78 -2.85
CA ASP A 192 7.22 3.43 -3.36
C ASP A 192 7.56 3.42 -4.86
N VAL A 193 7.35 4.53 -5.61
CA VAL A 193 7.85 4.66 -6.99
C VAL A 193 9.38 4.60 -7.05
N PHE A 194 10.08 4.99 -5.98
CA PHE A 194 11.55 4.97 -5.93
C PHE A 194 12.14 3.58 -5.71
N ASP A 195 11.32 2.58 -5.42
CA ASP A 195 11.70 1.16 -5.41
C ASP A 195 11.71 0.58 -6.82
N LEU A 196 11.11 1.27 -7.81
CA LEU A 196 11.15 0.87 -9.21
C LEU A 196 12.52 1.19 -9.83
N LYS A 197 13.13 0.17 -10.45
CA LYS A 197 14.45 0.32 -11.13
C LYS A 197 14.39 1.26 -12.35
N THR A 198 13.19 1.49 -12.88
CA THR A 198 12.96 2.34 -14.06
C THR A 198 12.91 3.83 -13.74
N VAL A 199 12.65 4.21 -12.48
CA VAL A 199 12.53 5.61 -12.06
C VAL A 199 13.89 6.18 -11.72
N ARG A 200 14.38 7.09 -12.57
CA ARG A 200 15.73 7.65 -12.46
C ARG A 200 15.77 9.18 -12.40
N LYS A 201 14.78 9.86 -12.98
CA LYS A 201 14.79 11.31 -13.19
C LYS A 201 13.90 12.08 -12.22
N SER A 202 12.94 11.44 -11.55
CA SER A 202 11.96 12.06 -10.67
C SER A 202 12.58 12.58 -9.35
N LYS A 203 13.50 13.54 -9.49
CA LYS A 203 14.23 14.11 -8.36
C LYS A 203 13.40 15.13 -7.57
N ASP A 204 12.55 15.87 -8.24
CA ASP A 204 11.73 16.90 -7.62
C ASP A 204 10.61 16.27 -6.78
N LEU A 205 10.06 15.14 -7.24
CA LEU A 205 9.13 14.34 -6.45
C LEU A 205 9.79 13.85 -5.14
N LEU A 206 11.01 13.31 -5.22
CA LEU A 206 11.70 12.79 -4.04
C LEU A 206 12.07 13.90 -3.06
N ARG A 207 12.52 15.06 -3.56
CA ARG A 207 12.81 16.25 -2.73
C ARG A 207 11.53 16.71 -2.04
N TYR A 208 10.44 16.87 -2.79
CA TYR A 208 9.14 17.25 -2.24
C TYR A 208 8.68 16.30 -1.13
N LEU A 209 8.74 14.98 -1.36
CA LEU A 209 8.38 13.99 -0.34
C LEU A 209 9.23 14.10 0.92
N TYR A 210 10.54 14.34 0.80
CA TYR A 210 11.42 14.56 1.95
C TYR A 210 10.99 15.78 2.77
N GLU A 211 10.71 16.90 2.09
CA GLU A 211 10.36 18.18 2.73
C GLU A 211 9.01 18.14 3.43
N VAL A 212 8.00 17.48 2.84
CA VAL A 212 6.63 17.52 3.36
C VAL A 212 6.28 16.36 4.29
N THR A 213 7.10 15.33 4.36
CA THR A 213 6.83 14.15 5.18
C THR A 213 7.07 14.45 6.66
N PHE A 214 5.99 14.39 7.46
CA PHE A 214 6.02 14.62 8.90
C PHE A 214 6.38 13.37 9.71
N CYS A 215 6.27 12.17 9.15
CA CYS A 215 6.66 10.91 9.76
C CYS A 215 8.18 10.74 9.67
N SER A 216 8.86 10.63 10.81
CA SER A 216 10.33 10.51 10.87
C SER A 216 10.86 9.25 10.19
N GLU A 217 10.14 8.12 10.29
CA GLU A 217 10.48 6.88 9.59
C GLU A 217 10.40 7.05 8.07
N CYS A 218 9.30 7.64 7.58
CA CYS A 218 9.14 7.89 6.14
C CYS A 218 10.19 8.87 5.62
N ARG A 219 10.57 9.88 6.43
CA ARG A 219 11.63 10.83 6.07
C ARG A 219 13.00 10.15 5.97
N LEU A 220 13.31 9.21 6.87
CA LEU A 220 14.52 8.40 6.79
C LEU A 220 14.57 7.57 5.50
N HIS A 221 13.45 6.94 5.09
CA HIS A 221 13.38 6.20 3.84
C HIS A 221 13.58 7.10 2.62
N ASN A 222 12.98 8.31 2.62
CA ASN A 222 13.23 9.31 1.57
C ASN A 222 14.73 9.69 1.51
N LEU A 223 15.37 9.86 2.65
CA LEU A 223 16.80 10.15 2.73
C LEU A 223 17.66 9.02 2.12
N TRP A 224 17.32 7.76 2.36
CA TRP A 224 17.99 6.62 1.72
C TRP A 224 17.80 6.63 0.20
N ALA A 225 16.58 6.90 -0.28
CA ALA A 225 16.31 7.02 -1.70
C ALA A 225 17.08 8.16 -2.36
N MET A 226 17.22 9.31 -1.66
CA MET A 226 18.05 10.45 -2.09
C MET A 226 19.55 10.09 -2.14
N ALA A 227 20.03 9.35 -1.13
CA ALA A 227 21.41 8.88 -1.10
C ALA A 227 21.74 7.99 -2.31
N ALA A 228 20.87 7.02 -2.61
CA ALA A 228 21.01 6.11 -3.75
C ALA A 228 21.08 6.86 -5.09
N ARG A 229 20.45 8.05 -5.17
CA ARG A 229 20.40 8.91 -6.37
C ARG A 229 21.40 10.06 -6.35
N ARG A 230 22.33 10.07 -5.39
CA ARG A 230 23.38 11.10 -5.22
C ARG A 230 22.81 12.53 -5.07
N MET A 231 21.66 12.66 -4.43
CA MET A 231 20.95 13.93 -4.22
C MET A 231 21.29 14.61 -2.89
N LEU A 232 22.00 13.93 -1.98
CA LEU A 232 22.33 14.49 -0.67
C LEU A 232 23.43 15.54 -0.80
N THR A 233 23.17 16.73 -0.27
CA THR A 233 24.19 17.77 -0.05
C THR A 233 24.78 17.65 1.36
N ASP A 234 25.91 18.33 1.61
CA ASP A 234 26.47 18.39 2.97
C ASP A 234 25.54 19.15 3.91
N ASP A 235 24.92 20.25 3.45
CA ASP A 235 23.97 21.03 4.23
C ASP A 235 22.78 20.20 4.69
N LEU A 236 22.19 19.40 3.79
CA LEU A 236 21.11 18.48 4.13
C LEU A 236 21.55 17.43 5.16
N LEU A 237 22.76 16.91 5.02
CA LEU A 237 23.30 15.96 6.01
C LEU A 237 23.56 16.62 7.36
N TRP A 238 23.99 17.89 7.38
CA TRP A 238 24.11 18.65 8.62
C TRP A 238 22.76 18.88 9.28
N GLU A 239 21.71 19.24 8.53
CA GLU A 239 20.34 19.34 9.03
C GLU A 239 19.88 18.02 9.66
N CYS A 240 20.14 16.89 8.99
CA CYS A 240 19.76 15.57 9.50
C CYS A 240 20.42 15.17 10.83
N LEU A 241 21.52 15.79 11.25
CA LEU A 241 22.13 15.55 12.56
C LEU A 241 21.22 16.01 13.73
N TYR A 242 20.25 16.87 13.45
CA TYR A 242 19.29 17.39 14.42
C TYR A 242 17.90 16.78 14.29
N ASP A 243 17.74 15.72 13.44
CA ASP A 243 16.47 15.03 13.29
C ASP A 243 16.02 14.36 14.61
N CYS A 244 14.71 14.28 14.85
CA CYS A 244 14.17 13.57 16.00
C CYS A 244 14.43 12.06 15.96
N ASN A 245 14.55 11.47 14.77
CA ASN A 245 14.84 10.06 14.56
C ASN A 245 16.34 9.79 14.72
N GLU A 246 16.70 8.90 15.63
CA GLU A 246 18.10 8.56 15.92
C GLU A 246 18.81 7.91 14.74
N ASP A 247 18.12 7.05 13.97
CA ASP A 247 18.70 6.38 12.81
C ASP A 247 18.99 7.38 11.68
N THR A 248 18.17 8.41 11.52
CA THR A 248 18.47 9.54 10.62
C THR A 248 19.75 10.25 11.02
N ARG A 249 19.90 10.60 12.30
CA ARG A 249 21.13 11.26 12.81
C ARG A 249 22.37 10.40 12.62
N ARG A 250 22.28 9.11 12.97
CA ARG A 250 23.38 8.14 12.80
C ARG A 250 23.77 7.97 11.33
N TYR A 251 22.77 7.91 10.45
CA TYR A 251 23.00 7.77 9.02
C TYR A 251 23.72 8.99 8.46
N ALA A 252 23.26 10.20 8.75
CA ALA A 252 23.89 11.46 8.34
C ALA A 252 25.32 11.59 8.84
N ALA A 253 25.57 11.34 10.12
CA ALA A 253 26.90 11.39 10.72
C ALA A 253 27.87 10.41 10.03
N ARG A 254 27.40 9.21 9.69
CA ARG A 254 28.22 8.23 8.95
C ARG A 254 28.60 8.71 7.54
N LEU A 255 27.66 9.33 6.83
CA LEU A 255 27.92 9.84 5.48
C LEU A 255 28.87 11.03 5.50
N LEU A 256 28.71 11.98 6.41
CA LEU A 256 29.62 13.12 6.57
C LEU A 256 31.05 12.68 6.88
N ARG A 257 31.23 11.72 7.79
CA ARG A 257 32.56 11.13 8.07
C ARG A 257 33.20 10.51 6.84
N ARG A 258 32.44 9.73 6.05
CA ARG A 258 32.93 9.12 4.82
C ARG A 258 33.33 10.15 3.76
N ARG A 259 32.60 11.26 3.66
CA ARG A 259 32.93 12.35 2.72
C ARG A 259 34.19 13.08 3.16
N LYS A 260 34.35 13.37 4.46
CA LYS A 260 35.58 13.98 4.98
C LYS A 260 36.79 13.11 4.71
N ALA A 261 36.72 11.80 4.95
CA ALA A 261 37.81 10.87 4.71
C ALA A 261 38.21 10.73 3.23
N ARG A 262 37.32 11.09 2.28
CA ARG A 262 37.66 11.09 0.81
C ARG A 262 38.24 12.39 0.30
N ARG A 263 38.22 13.44 1.12
CA ARG A 263 38.76 14.77 0.77
C ARG A 263 40.22 14.97 1.27
N VAL A 264 40.65 14.05 2.13
CA VAL A 264 42.04 13.92 2.61
C VAL A 264 42.77 12.87 1.75
#